data_790b2104dbeb57d7d5eb5877bf5e77bd
#
_entry.id   790b2104dbeb57d7d5eb5877bf5e77bd
#
_cell.length_a   1.000
_cell.length_b   1.000
_cell.length_c   1.000
_cell.angle_alpha   90.00
_cell.angle_beta   90.00
_cell.angle_gamma   90.00
#
_symmetry.space_group_name_H-M   'P 1'
#
loop_
_entity.id
_entity.type
_entity.pdbx_description
1 polymer ?
#
loop_
_entity_poly.entity_id
_entity_poly.type
_entity_poly.pdbx_seq_one_letter_code
_entity_poly.pdbx_strand_id
1 'polypeptide(L)'
;MKKLHHYLGVELNQQTWTLLENKKREPQDDNRMIAFAKASLYHWERSSEFQPLNQQRGEWMISHVYSVLGKSENALSHAKKCWNLTESLKLEGFDLAYAYEALARAYGAAGNSIKLNEYFLKAKSSAEKIDEKDQFSRELMLPNMTTRDLDDVVVAFYNVWD
;
A
#
# COMPACT_ATOMS: atom_id res chain seq x y z
N MET A 1 -25.23 6.79 -9.61
CA MET A 1 -23.82 7.18 -9.89
C MET A 1 -22.90 7.00 -8.69
N LYS A 2 -23.10 7.70 -7.55
CA LYS A 2 -22.17 7.62 -6.38
C LYS A 2 -22.02 6.21 -5.79
N LYS A 3 -23.10 5.41 -5.74
CA LYS A 3 -23.03 3.99 -5.31
C LYS A 3 -22.23 3.12 -6.28
N LEU A 4 -22.29 3.41 -7.59
CA LEU A 4 -21.48 2.72 -8.58
C LEU A 4 -19.99 3.03 -8.39
N HIS A 5 -19.65 4.28 -8.06
CA HIS A 5 -18.27 4.64 -7.75
C HIS A 5 -17.74 3.91 -6.51
N HIS A 6 -18.55 3.79 -5.45
CA HIS A 6 -18.18 2.99 -4.28
C HIS A 6 -17.89 1.53 -4.67
N TYR A 7 -18.83 0.89 -5.36
CA TYR A 7 -18.66 -0.49 -5.83
C TYR A 7 -17.37 -0.67 -6.66
N LEU A 8 -17.15 0.19 -7.65
CA LEU A 8 -15.95 0.12 -8.51
C LEU A 8 -14.65 0.40 -7.74
N GLY A 9 -14.69 1.28 -6.76
CA GLY A 9 -13.53 1.51 -5.88
C GLY A 9 -13.13 0.25 -5.13
N VAL A 10 -14.08 -0.45 -4.55
CA VAL A 10 -13.85 -1.72 -3.83
C VAL A 10 -13.43 -2.82 -4.79
N GLU A 11 -14.18 -3.04 -5.88
CA GLU A 11 -13.95 -4.12 -6.83
C GLU A 11 -12.56 -4.02 -7.48
N LEU A 12 -12.17 -2.83 -7.94
CA LEU A 12 -10.87 -2.63 -8.58
C LEU A 12 -9.70 -2.78 -7.61
N ASN A 13 -9.91 -2.42 -6.35
CA ASN A 13 -8.92 -2.72 -5.30
C ASN A 13 -8.73 -4.23 -5.12
N GLN A 14 -9.84 -4.99 -5.07
CA GLN A 14 -9.80 -6.45 -4.95
C GLN A 14 -9.10 -7.09 -6.15
N GLN A 15 -9.37 -6.63 -7.36
CA GLN A 15 -8.70 -7.11 -8.57
C GLN A 15 -7.21 -6.75 -8.59
N THR A 16 -6.81 -5.62 -8.05
CA THR A 16 -5.40 -5.27 -7.87
C THR A 16 -4.70 -6.29 -6.99
N TRP A 17 -5.30 -6.66 -5.85
CA TRP A 17 -4.77 -7.68 -4.97
C TRP A 17 -4.66 -9.04 -5.63
N THR A 18 -5.69 -9.46 -6.37
CA THR A 18 -5.68 -10.72 -7.12
C THR A 18 -4.48 -10.80 -8.08
N LEU A 19 -4.16 -9.69 -8.74
CA LEU A 19 -3.00 -9.61 -9.62
C LEU A 19 -1.67 -9.57 -8.86
N LEU A 20 -1.60 -8.88 -7.73
CA LEU A 20 -0.40 -8.86 -6.86
C LEU A 20 -0.03 -10.26 -6.36
N GLU A 21 -1.02 -11.06 -5.99
CA GLU A 21 -0.86 -12.42 -5.50
C GLU A 21 -0.53 -13.43 -6.60
N ASN A 22 -0.83 -13.12 -7.86
CA ASN A 22 -0.55 -14.00 -8.99
C ASN A 22 0.94 -14.00 -9.33
N LYS A 23 1.65 -15.06 -8.93
CA LYS A 23 3.09 -15.25 -9.23
C LYS A 23 3.40 -15.52 -10.70
N LYS A 24 2.38 -15.79 -11.54
CA LYS A 24 2.50 -16.08 -12.97
C LYS A 24 1.90 -14.99 -13.84
N ARG A 25 2.10 -13.71 -13.43
CA ARG A 25 1.60 -12.57 -14.19
C ARG A 25 2.26 -12.48 -15.57
N GLU A 26 1.44 -12.19 -16.57
CA GLU A 26 1.87 -11.79 -17.90
C GLU A 26 2.14 -10.28 -17.93
N PRO A 27 2.94 -9.76 -18.88
CA PRO A 27 3.23 -8.31 -18.99
C PRO A 27 1.97 -7.42 -19.07
N GLN A 28 0.90 -7.94 -19.65
CA GLN A 28 -0.39 -7.27 -19.71
C GLN A 28 -1.06 -7.15 -18.33
N ASP A 29 -0.82 -8.10 -17.43
CA ASP A 29 -1.36 -8.08 -16.07
C ASP A 29 -0.70 -6.99 -15.23
N ASP A 30 0.57 -6.71 -15.45
CA ASP A 30 1.29 -5.61 -14.81
C ASP A 30 0.66 -4.25 -15.18
N ASN A 31 0.30 -4.06 -16.45
CA ASN A 31 -0.40 -2.85 -16.88
C ASN A 31 -1.82 -2.76 -16.31
N ARG A 32 -2.54 -3.88 -16.23
CA ARG A 32 -3.88 -3.95 -15.61
C ARG A 32 -3.80 -3.60 -14.12
N MET A 33 -2.81 -4.14 -13.42
CA MET A 33 -2.61 -3.89 -11.99
C MET A 33 -2.42 -2.41 -11.69
N ILE A 34 -1.60 -1.71 -12.49
CA ILE A 34 -1.45 -0.25 -12.39
C ILE A 34 -2.77 0.46 -12.67
N ALA A 35 -3.46 0.08 -13.74
CA ALA A 35 -4.73 0.68 -14.14
C ALA A 35 -5.81 0.50 -13.07
N PHE A 36 -5.94 -0.71 -12.50
CA PHE A 36 -6.93 -1.02 -11.48
C PHE A 36 -6.66 -0.27 -10.18
N ALA A 37 -5.41 -0.21 -9.71
CA ALA A 37 -5.06 0.54 -8.51
C ALA A 37 -5.40 2.03 -8.65
N LYS A 38 -5.06 2.64 -9.78
CA LYS A 38 -5.39 4.06 -10.07
C LYS A 38 -6.89 4.29 -10.24
N ALA A 39 -7.57 3.40 -10.94
CA ALA A 39 -9.01 3.51 -11.14
C ALA A 39 -9.77 3.30 -9.83
N SER A 40 -9.32 2.41 -8.96
CA SER A 40 -9.87 2.24 -7.62
C SER A 40 -9.85 3.56 -6.85
N LEU A 41 -8.69 4.22 -6.76
CA LEU A 41 -8.57 5.52 -6.09
C LEU A 41 -9.48 6.58 -6.72
N TYR A 42 -9.47 6.69 -8.06
CA TYR A 42 -10.36 7.59 -8.80
C TYR A 42 -11.84 7.40 -8.44
N HIS A 43 -12.28 6.14 -8.32
CA HIS A 43 -13.66 5.82 -7.98
C HIS A 43 -13.95 6.08 -6.49
N TRP A 44 -13.02 5.81 -5.58
CA TRP A 44 -13.16 6.17 -4.18
C TRP A 44 -13.37 7.67 -3.99
N GLU A 45 -12.56 8.52 -4.64
CA GLU A 45 -12.68 9.98 -4.57
C GLU A 45 -14.06 10.51 -5.02
N ARG A 46 -14.81 9.72 -5.78
CA ARG A 46 -16.16 10.06 -6.29
C ARG A 46 -17.28 9.32 -5.58
N SER A 47 -16.94 8.48 -4.66
CA SER A 47 -17.91 7.75 -3.83
C SER A 47 -18.64 8.70 -2.88
N SER A 48 -19.86 8.33 -2.49
CA SER A 48 -20.58 9.00 -1.39
C SER A 48 -19.95 8.72 -0.02
N GLU A 49 -19.13 7.68 0.08
CA GLU A 49 -18.51 7.22 1.31
C GLU A 49 -17.01 7.60 1.37
N PHE A 50 -16.58 8.49 0.48
CA PHE A 50 -15.20 8.95 0.46
C PHE A 50 -14.81 9.62 1.79
N GLN A 51 -13.67 9.21 2.31
CA GLN A 51 -12.98 9.84 3.43
C GLN A 51 -11.52 10.13 3.00
N PRO A 52 -10.86 11.16 3.54
CA PRO A 52 -9.45 11.43 3.23
C PRO A 52 -8.53 10.23 3.47
N LEU A 53 -8.89 9.34 4.40
CA LEU A 53 -8.20 8.08 4.65
C LEU A 53 -8.22 7.14 3.43
N ASN A 54 -9.28 7.15 2.63
CA ASN A 54 -9.34 6.35 1.40
C ASN A 54 -8.29 6.82 0.38
N GLN A 55 -8.01 8.12 0.33
CA GLN A 55 -6.96 8.66 -0.52
C GLN A 55 -5.58 8.20 -0.06
N GLN A 56 -5.29 8.29 1.24
CA GLN A 56 -4.03 7.82 1.81
C GLN A 56 -3.77 6.34 1.48
N ARG A 57 -4.78 5.48 1.69
CA ARG A 57 -4.70 4.04 1.40
C ARG A 57 -4.60 3.75 -0.10
N GLY A 58 -5.27 4.53 -0.93
CA GLY A 58 -5.16 4.43 -2.40
C GLY A 58 -3.75 4.77 -2.90
N GLU A 59 -3.14 5.82 -2.36
CA GLU A 59 -1.75 6.20 -2.68
C GLU A 59 -0.76 5.12 -2.20
N TRP A 60 -0.99 4.51 -1.04
CA TRP A 60 -0.23 3.36 -0.57
C TRP A 60 -0.31 2.19 -1.56
N MET A 61 -1.52 1.80 -1.99
CA MET A 61 -1.71 0.70 -2.94
C MET A 61 -0.99 0.95 -4.27
N ILE A 62 -1.08 2.16 -4.81
CA ILE A 62 -0.41 2.52 -6.07
C ILE A 62 1.11 2.45 -5.90
N SER A 63 1.65 2.93 -4.78
CA SER A 63 3.07 2.82 -4.44
C SER A 63 3.51 1.36 -4.37
N HIS A 64 2.72 0.50 -3.71
CA HIS A 64 2.99 -0.93 -3.59
C HIS A 64 3.08 -1.59 -4.97
N VAL A 65 2.09 -1.36 -5.84
CA VAL A 65 2.08 -1.89 -7.22
C VAL A 65 3.34 -1.48 -7.97
N TYR A 66 3.70 -0.21 -7.94
CA TYR A 66 4.90 0.27 -8.63
C TYR A 66 6.19 -0.30 -8.03
N SER A 67 6.25 -0.50 -6.72
CA SER A 67 7.41 -1.13 -6.07
C SER A 67 7.59 -2.59 -6.52
N VAL A 68 6.51 -3.37 -6.55
CA VAL A 68 6.52 -4.77 -7.03
C VAL A 68 6.97 -4.85 -8.49
N LEU A 69 6.64 -3.85 -9.30
CA LEU A 69 7.04 -3.76 -10.72
C LEU A 69 8.43 -3.14 -10.93
N GLY A 70 9.17 -2.82 -9.87
CA GLY A 70 10.48 -2.20 -9.97
C GLY A 70 10.49 -0.76 -10.52
N LYS A 71 9.32 -0.11 -10.59
CA LYS A 71 9.15 1.26 -11.09
C LYS A 71 9.36 2.27 -9.95
N SER A 72 10.60 2.38 -9.49
CA SER A 72 10.97 3.06 -8.24
C SER A 72 10.60 4.54 -8.17
N GLU A 73 10.72 5.29 -9.26
CA GLU A 73 10.37 6.73 -9.28
C GLU A 73 8.87 6.92 -9.02
N ASN A 74 8.03 6.14 -9.69
CA ASN A 74 6.59 6.15 -9.48
C ASN A 74 6.23 5.69 -8.07
N ALA A 75 6.87 4.61 -7.60
CA ALA A 75 6.67 4.09 -6.25
C ALA A 75 6.97 5.17 -5.19
N LEU A 76 8.14 5.83 -5.29
CA LEU A 76 8.53 6.91 -4.38
C LEU A 76 7.57 8.11 -4.44
N SER A 77 7.10 8.48 -5.64
CA SER A 77 6.14 9.57 -5.79
C SER A 77 4.86 9.30 -5.00
N HIS A 78 4.29 8.09 -5.14
CA HIS A 78 3.06 7.71 -4.45
C HIS A 78 3.29 7.42 -2.96
N ALA A 79 4.43 6.84 -2.57
CA ALA A 79 4.80 6.68 -1.16
C ALA A 79 4.88 8.03 -0.42
N LYS A 80 5.46 9.04 -1.06
CA LYS A 80 5.53 10.41 -0.49
C LYS A 80 4.15 11.07 -0.37
N LYS A 81 3.25 10.85 -1.33
CA LYS A 81 1.86 11.34 -1.23
C LYS A 81 1.13 10.65 -0.07
N CYS A 82 1.27 9.33 0.05
CA CYS A 82 0.74 8.57 1.19
C CYS A 82 1.27 9.13 2.51
N TRP A 83 2.58 9.36 2.62
CA TRP A 83 3.21 9.94 3.79
C TRP A 83 2.67 11.34 4.11
N ASN A 84 2.60 12.24 3.14
CA ASN A 84 2.09 13.60 3.34
C ASN A 84 0.64 13.61 3.85
N LEU A 85 -0.20 12.71 3.34
CA LEU A 85 -1.56 12.51 3.83
C LEU A 85 -1.58 11.98 5.26
N THR A 86 -0.71 11.02 5.58
CA THR A 86 -0.55 10.46 6.93
C THR A 86 -0.21 11.56 7.93
N GLU A 87 0.75 12.43 7.62
CA GLU A 87 1.12 13.56 8.46
C GLU A 87 -0.01 14.59 8.60
N SER A 88 -0.60 15.02 7.47
CA SER A 88 -1.64 16.05 7.46
C SER A 88 -2.92 15.63 8.20
N LEU A 89 -3.27 14.36 8.13
CA LEU A 89 -4.42 13.77 8.81
C LEU A 89 -4.08 13.28 10.22
N LYS A 90 -2.82 13.38 10.64
CA LYS A 90 -2.32 12.89 11.94
C LYS A 90 -2.69 11.43 12.20
N LEU A 91 -2.51 10.59 11.18
CA LEU A 91 -2.83 9.17 11.26
C LEU A 91 -1.81 8.46 12.14
N GLU A 92 -2.30 7.52 12.93
CA GLU A 92 -1.53 6.67 13.83
C GLU A 92 -1.81 5.19 13.52
N GLY A 93 -1.28 4.29 14.34
CA GLY A 93 -1.55 2.86 14.25
C GLY A 93 -1.14 2.29 12.88
N PHE A 94 -2.05 1.55 12.27
CA PHE A 94 -1.80 0.87 11.00
C PHE A 94 -1.47 1.81 9.86
N ASP A 95 -2.23 2.88 9.70
CA ASP A 95 -2.05 3.79 8.56
C ASP A 95 -0.69 4.49 8.62
N LEU A 96 -0.17 4.76 9.81
CA LEU A 96 1.20 5.24 10.02
C LEU A 96 2.24 4.16 9.68
N ALA A 97 2.05 2.92 10.16
CA ALA A 97 2.96 1.82 9.88
C ALA A 97 3.05 1.52 8.38
N TYR A 98 1.91 1.50 7.68
CA TYR A 98 1.87 1.31 6.23
C TYR A 98 2.46 2.48 5.44
N ALA A 99 2.35 3.71 5.91
CA ALA A 99 3.02 4.84 5.26
C ALA A 99 4.56 4.71 5.31
N TYR A 100 5.10 4.26 6.44
CA TYR A 100 6.53 3.93 6.55
C TYR A 100 6.90 2.73 5.68
N GLU A 101 6.06 1.70 5.63
CA GLU A 101 6.26 0.52 4.78
C GLU A 101 6.31 0.91 3.30
N ALA A 102 5.39 1.77 2.83
CA ALA A 102 5.41 2.26 1.46
C ALA A 102 6.74 2.95 1.10
N LEU A 103 7.25 3.79 2.00
CA LEU A 103 8.55 4.44 1.81
C LEU A 103 9.70 3.43 1.80
N ALA A 104 9.70 2.46 2.72
CA ALA A 104 10.71 1.41 2.78
C ALA A 104 10.75 0.62 1.47
N ARG A 105 9.61 0.13 1.02
CA ARG A 105 9.44 -0.65 -0.21
C ARG A 105 9.86 0.14 -1.45
N ALA A 106 9.46 1.39 -1.56
CA ALA A 106 9.80 2.26 -2.69
C ALA A 106 11.31 2.58 -2.74
N TYR A 107 11.94 2.81 -1.58
CA TYR A 107 13.40 2.97 -1.52
C TYR A 107 14.14 1.66 -1.80
N GLY A 108 13.58 0.50 -1.41
CA GLY A 108 14.11 -0.81 -1.78
C GLY A 108 14.09 -1.00 -3.30
N ALA A 109 12.98 -0.71 -3.96
CA ALA A 109 12.86 -0.74 -5.42
C ALA A 109 13.84 0.22 -6.12
N ALA A 110 14.24 1.30 -5.45
CA ALA A 110 15.26 2.25 -5.93
C ALA A 110 16.71 1.82 -5.62
N GLY A 111 16.92 0.68 -4.98
CA GLY A 111 18.24 0.20 -4.56
C GLY A 111 18.88 0.99 -3.40
N ASN A 112 18.10 1.81 -2.70
CA ASN A 112 18.59 2.59 -1.56
C ASN A 112 18.41 1.82 -0.24
N SER A 113 19.36 0.93 0.07
CA SER A 113 19.34 0.08 1.25
C SER A 113 19.33 0.85 2.57
N ILE A 114 19.99 2.01 2.63
CA ILE A 114 20.03 2.85 3.84
C ILE A 114 18.62 3.36 4.17
N LYS A 115 17.96 3.96 3.20
CA LYS A 115 16.59 4.49 3.38
C LYS A 115 15.56 3.38 3.57
N LEU A 116 15.68 2.28 2.84
CA LEU A 116 14.85 1.09 3.06
C LEU A 116 14.93 0.67 4.53
N ASN A 117 16.13 0.48 5.07
CA ASN A 117 16.31 0.03 6.45
C ASN A 117 15.79 1.06 7.48
N GLU A 118 16.04 2.35 7.25
CA GLU A 118 15.51 3.43 8.10
C GLU A 118 13.99 3.36 8.22
N TYR A 119 13.29 3.32 7.09
CA TYR A 119 11.82 3.32 7.08
C TYR A 119 11.23 1.97 7.49
N PHE A 120 11.90 0.87 7.19
CA PHE A 120 11.51 -0.44 7.69
C PHE A 120 11.49 -0.51 9.22
N LEU A 121 12.54 0.00 9.90
CA LEU A 121 12.59 0.05 11.36
C LEU A 121 11.48 0.94 11.94
N LYS A 122 11.16 2.05 11.29
CA LYS A 122 10.04 2.91 11.68
C LYS A 122 8.69 2.21 11.52
N ALA A 123 8.48 1.50 10.41
CA ALA A 123 7.27 0.72 10.17
C ALA A 123 7.11 -0.36 11.25
N LYS A 124 8.17 -1.13 11.51
CA LYS A 124 8.18 -2.17 12.55
C LYS A 124 7.86 -1.60 13.92
N SER A 125 8.56 -0.54 14.34
CA SER A 125 8.31 0.11 15.64
C SER A 125 6.90 0.68 15.77
N SER A 126 6.30 1.17 14.66
CA SER A 126 4.92 1.64 14.66
C SER A 126 3.94 0.47 14.77
N ALA A 127 4.20 -0.63 14.06
CA ALA A 127 3.36 -1.84 14.10
C ALA A 127 3.37 -2.50 15.51
N GLU A 128 4.52 -2.53 16.18
CA GLU A 128 4.66 -3.08 17.54
C GLU A 128 3.86 -2.30 18.59
N LYS A 129 3.52 -1.04 18.33
CA LYS A 129 2.71 -0.20 19.23
C LYS A 129 1.20 -0.35 19.01
N ILE A 130 0.79 -1.12 18.02
CA ILE A 130 -0.62 -1.35 17.72
C ILE A 130 -1.17 -2.36 18.71
N ASP A 131 -2.18 -1.97 19.49
CA ASP A 131 -2.82 -2.84 20.47
C ASP A 131 -3.72 -3.92 19.81
N GLU A 132 -4.10 -4.94 20.60
CA GLU A 132 -4.95 -6.05 20.13
C GLU A 132 -6.30 -5.57 19.60
N LYS A 133 -6.83 -4.48 20.11
CA LYS A 133 -8.12 -3.93 19.70
C LYS A 133 -8.04 -3.30 18.31
N ASP A 134 -6.97 -2.57 18.02
CA ASP A 134 -6.71 -2.01 16.68
C ASP A 134 -6.43 -3.14 15.68
N GLN A 135 -5.76 -4.19 16.14
CA GLN A 135 -5.48 -5.38 15.34
C GLN A 135 -6.76 -6.14 14.97
N PHE A 136 -7.72 -6.26 15.88
CA PHE A 136 -9.03 -6.83 15.60
C PHE A 136 -9.86 -5.99 14.61
N SER A 137 -9.86 -4.68 14.75
CA SER A 137 -10.48 -3.76 13.80
C SER A 137 -9.89 -3.88 12.39
N ARG A 138 -8.60 -4.16 12.30
CA ARG A 138 -7.86 -4.45 11.07
C ARG A 138 -8.37 -5.71 10.37
N GLU A 139 -8.49 -6.82 11.08
CA GLU A 139 -8.95 -8.09 10.51
C GLU A 139 -10.38 -7.99 9.97
N LEU A 140 -11.21 -7.12 10.58
CA LEU A 140 -12.58 -6.86 10.13
C LEU A 140 -12.67 -5.88 8.96
N MET A 141 -11.80 -4.86 8.91
CA MET A 141 -11.91 -3.77 7.93
C MET A 141 -11.04 -3.96 6.69
N LEU A 142 -10.02 -4.82 6.78
CA LEU A 142 -9.03 -5.04 5.72
C LEU A 142 -8.72 -6.53 5.55
N PRO A 143 -9.70 -7.35 5.11
CA PRO A 143 -9.53 -8.81 5.02
C PRO A 143 -8.34 -9.27 4.17
N ASN A 144 -7.74 -8.37 3.38
CA ASN A 144 -6.63 -8.67 2.48
C ASN A 144 -5.31 -7.97 2.84
N MET A 145 -5.27 -7.17 3.90
CA MET A 145 -4.04 -6.57 4.42
C MET A 145 -3.55 -7.37 5.62
N THR A 146 -2.77 -8.39 5.38
CA THR A 146 -2.23 -9.26 6.44
C THR A 146 -0.87 -8.76 6.94
N THR A 147 -0.44 -9.21 8.13
CA THR A 147 0.95 -9.12 8.63
C THR A 147 1.98 -9.59 7.61
N ARG A 148 1.57 -10.39 6.62
CA ARG A 148 2.34 -10.78 5.45
C ARG A 148 3.01 -9.60 4.72
N ASP A 149 2.38 -8.43 4.67
CA ASP A 149 2.93 -7.31 3.90
C ASP A 149 4.15 -6.67 4.58
N LEU A 150 4.23 -6.74 5.91
CA LEU A 150 5.44 -6.36 6.65
C LEU A 150 6.50 -7.46 6.58
N ASP A 151 6.07 -8.73 6.62
CA ASP A 151 6.95 -9.89 6.46
C ASP A 151 7.51 -9.99 5.04
N ASP A 152 6.73 -9.62 4.00
CA ASP A 152 7.19 -9.56 2.60
C ASP A 152 8.24 -8.47 2.37
N VAL A 153 8.21 -7.37 3.11
CA VAL A 153 9.31 -6.37 3.11
C VAL A 153 10.57 -6.98 3.73
N VAL A 154 10.42 -7.78 4.79
CA VAL A 154 11.54 -8.52 5.41
C VAL A 154 12.11 -9.57 4.45
N VAL A 155 11.25 -10.35 3.81
CA VAL A 155 11.66 -11.39 2.85
C VAL A 155 12.31 -10.79 1.60
N ALA A 156 11.78 -9.68 1.07
CA ALA A 156 12.42 -8.96 -0.03
C ALA A 156 13.80 -8.39 0.38
N PHE A 157 13.96 -8.00 1.65
CA PHE A 157 15.24 -7.54 2.18
C PHE A 157 16.28 -8.67 2.24
N TYR A 158 15.91 -9.88 2.65
CA TYR A 158 16.83 -11.02 2.72
C TYR A 158 17.15 -11.62 1.35
N ASN A 159 16.21 -11.61 0.39
CA ASN A 159 16.40 -12.16 -0.96
C ASN A 159 17.23 -11.25 -1.91
N VAL A 160 17.53 -10.03 -1.53
CA VAL A 160 18.45 -9.14 -2.29
C VAL A 160 19.93 -9.41 -1.95
N TRP A 161 20.19 -10.22 -0.90
CA TRP A 161 21.55 -10.49 -0.41
C TRP A 161 22.01 -11.94 -0.60
N ASP A 162 21.21 -12.82 -1.19
CA ASP A 162 21.58 -14.15 -1.71
C ASP A 162 21.75 -14.10 -3.24
#